data_fbdcb57d455f18715d53150d6a0154bc
#
_entry.id   fbdcb57d455f18715d53150d6a0154bc
#
_cell.length_a   1.000
_cell.length_b   1.000
_cell.length_c   1.000
_cell.angle_alpha   90.00
_cell.angle_beta   90.00
_cell.angle_gamma   90.00
#
_symmetry.space_group_name_H-M   'P 1'
#
loop_
_entity.id
_entity.type
_entity.pdbx_description
1 polymer ?
#
loop_
_entity_poly.entity_id
_entity_poly.type
_entity_poly.pdbx_seq_one_letter_code
_entity_poly.pdbx_strand_id
1 'polypeptide(L)'
;MRPNYKRPFRDFIKKAHKPLQLAIEDEVADLCGDPYKGEQKVGDLLGFYVWKFKFNRQQYLIAYRPPGKEQVVGDPEIEFLVVDFYKVGPHENFYDELKRYAKEERS
;
A
#
# COMPACT_ATOMS: atom_id res chain seq x y z
N MET A 1 -9.30 -2.45 -9.76
CA MET A 1 -9.03 -3.24 -8.54
C MET A 1 -9.56 -2.51 -7.33
N ARG A 2 -9.87 -3.26 -6.27
CA ARG A 2 -10.44 -2.70 -5.05
C ARG A 2 -9.39 -2.60 -3.96
N PRO A 3 -9.43 -1.56 -3.13
CA PRO A 3 -8.50 -1.47 -2.01
C PRO A 3 -9.00 -2.25 -0.79
N ASN A 4 -8.07 -2.88 -0.09
CA ASN A 4 -8.32 -3.47 1.22
C ASN A 4 -7.29 -2.92 2.19
N TYR A 5 -7.74 -2.31 3.28
CA TYR A 5 -6.84 -1.68 4.25
C TYR A 5 -6.56 -2.65 5.39
N LYS A 6 -5.30 -3.04 5.53
CA LYS A 6 -4.85 -3.77 6.72
C LYS A 6 -4.87 -2.82 7.92
N ARG A 7 -4.82 -3.41 9.13
CA ARG A 7 -4.97 -2.61 10.35
C ARG A 7 -4.04 -1.41 10.46
N PRO A 8 -2.71 -1.54 10.22
CA PRO A 8 -1.84 -0.37 10.37
C PRO A 8 -2.19 0.76 9.41
N PHE A 9 -2.59 0.42 8.18
CA PHE A 9 -3.00 1.41 7.18
C PHE A 9 -4.28 2.12 7.62
N ARG A 10 -5.27 1.33 8.02
CA ARG A 10 -6.56 1.86 8.45
C ARG A 10 -6.41 2.76 9.68
N ASP A 11 -5.58 2.34 10.65
CA ASP A 11 -5.38 3.10 11.87
C ASP A 11 -4.70 4.44 11.59
N PHE A 12 -3.74 4.46 10.67
CA PHE A 12 -3.08 5.69 10.29
C PHE A 12 -4.07 6.69 9.69
N ILE A 13 -4.91 6.21 8.77
CA ILE A 13 -5.92 7.08 8.15
C ILE A 13 -6.87 7.65 9.19
N LYS A 14 -7.34 6.84 10.12
CA LYS A 14 -8.26 7.30 11.15
C LYS A 14 -7.69 8.43 12.01
N LYS A 15 -6.37 8.41 12.24
CA LYS A 15 -5.70 9.42 13.07
C LYS A 15 -5.23 10.63 12.29
N ALA A 16 -5.16 10.54 10.97
CA ALA A 16 -4.69 11.62 10.13
C ALA A 16 -5.75 12.72 10.02
N HIS A 17 -5.29 13.98 9.91
CA HIS A 17 -6.21 15.08 9.66
C HIS A 17 -6.79 14.98 8.24
N LYS A 18 -7.93 15.63 8.03
CA LYS A 18 -8.72 15.43 6.81
C LYS A 18 -7.95 15.66 5.51
N PRO A 19 -7.17 16.75 5.36
CA PRO A 19 -6.43 16.94 4.11
C PRO A 19 -5.46 15.79 3.79
N LEU A 20 -4.79 15.23 4.81
CA LEU A 20 -3.89 14.10 4.60
C LEU A 20 -4.68 12.83 4.26
N GLN A 21 -5.82 12.59 4.91
CA GLN A 21 -6.69 11.47 4.56
C GLN A 21 -7.07 11.50 3.09
N LEU A 22 -7.49 12.67 2.59
CA LEU A 22 -7.88 12.82 1.19
C LEU A 22 -6.71 12.59 0.25
N ALA A 23 -5.52 13.09 0.61
CA ALA A 23 -4.32 12.86 -0.20
C ALA A 23 -3.98 11.38 -0.28
N ILE A 24 -4.06 10.66 0.83
CA ILE A 24 -3.81 9.21 0.86
C ILE A 24 -4.84 8.48 -0.01
N GLU A 25 -6.12 8.83 0.11
CA GLU A 25 -7.18 8.20 -0.67
C GLU A 25 -6.99 8.41 -2.18
N ASP A 26 -6.51 9.59 -2.59
CA ASP A 26 -6.20 9.86 -3.98
C ASP A 26 -5.06 8.96 -4.48
N GLU A 27 -4.02 8.78 -3.66
CA GLU A 27 -2.90 7.89 -4.02
C GLU A 27 -3.37 6.43 -4.10
N VAL A 28 -4.24 6.01 -3.17
CA VAL A 28 -4.82 4.67 -3.19
C VAL A 28 -5.60 4.44 -4.49
N ALA A 29 -6.41 5.40 -4.90
CA ALA A 29 -7.18 5.29 -6.14
C ALA A 29 -6.26 5.13 -7.36
N ASP A 30 -5.19 5.93 -7.41
CA ASP A 30 -4.20 5.84 -8.49
C ASP A 30 -3.52 4.46 -8.51
N LEU A 31 -3.16 3.95 -7.33
CA LEU A 31 -2.50 2.66 -7.23
C LEU A 31 -3.43 1.50 -7.58
N CYS A 32 -4.72 1.64 -7.31
CA CYS A 32 -5.69 0.63 -7.73
C CYS A 32 -5.86 0.61 -9.26
N GLY A 33 -5.60 1.74 -9.92
CA GLY A 33 -5.61 1.81 -11.39
C GLY A 33 -4.33 1.33 -12.04
N ASP A 34 -3.20 1.39 -11.31
CA ASP A 34 -1.90 0.96 -11.82
C ASP A 34 -1.05 0.46 -10.65
N PRO A 35 -1.35 -0.75 -10.13
CA PRO A 35 -0.74 -1.21 -8.89
C PRO A 35 0.73 -1.59 -9.01
N TYR A 36 1.25 -1.74 -10.21
CA TYR A 36 2.65 -2.15 -10.40
C TYR A 36 3.59 -0.97 -10.64
N LYS A 37 3.12 0.26 -10.49
CA LYS A 37 3.96 1.44 -10.71
C LYS A 37 4.90 1.75 -9.55
N GLY A 38 4.64 1.23 -8.35
CA GLY A 38 5.52 1.42 -7.22
C GLY A 38 6.82 0.64 -7.33
N GLU A 39 7.72 0.86 -6.38
CA GLU A 39 8.99 0.14 -6.33
C GLU A 39 8.77 -1.26 -5.76
N GLN A 40 9.10 -2.27 -6.55
CA GLN A 40 9.01 -3.67 -6.13
C GLN A 40 10.10 -3.97 -5.11
N LYS A 41 9.73 -4.60 -4.01
CA LYS A 41 10.69 -4.97 -2.97
C LYS A 41 11.12 -6.42 -3.10
N VAL A 42 12.27 -6.73 -2.49
CA VAL A 42 12.86 -8.07 -2.51
C VAL A 42 13.18 -8.50 -1.08
N GLY A 43 13.67 -9.73 -0.91
CA GLY A 43 14.08 -10.25 0.40
C GLY A 43 12.87 -10.42 1.32
N ASP A 44 12.98 -9.89 2.53
CA ASP A 44 11.93 -10.02 3.56
C ASP A 44 10.60 -9.39 3.14
N LEU A 45 10.64 -8.49 2.17
CA LEU A 45 9.44 -7.81 1.68
C LEU A 45 9.08 -8.23 0.26
N LEU A 46 9.48 -9.43 -0.15
CA LEU A 46 9.11 -9.97 -1.46
C LEU A 46 7.59 -9.98 -1.60
N GLY A 47 7.10 -9.46 -2.73
CA GLY A 47 5.68 -9.34 -2.99
C GLY A 47 5.11 -7.97 -2.65
N PHE A 48 5.83 -7.18 -1.87
CA PHE A 48 5.42 -5.82 -1.56
C PHE A 48 5.92 -4.85 -2.61
N TYR A 49 5.13 -3.79 -2.81
CA TYR A 49 5.50 -2.61 -3.57
C TYR A 49 5.44 -1.42 -2.64
N VAL A 50 6.27 -0.41 -2.87
CA VAL A 50 6.26 0.81 -2.09
C VAL A 50 6.16 2.00 -3.03
N TRP A 51 5.21 2.87 -2.75
CA TRP A 51 4.98 4.11 -3.48
C TRP A 51 5.29 5.30 -2.59
N LYS A 52 5.99 6.29 -3.14
CA LYS A 52 6.36 7.50 -2.41
C LYS A 52 5.54 8.68 -2.92
N PHE A 53 5.05 9.50 -2.00
CA PHE A 53 4.37 10.74 -2.38
C PHE A 53 4.69 11.81 -1.34
N LYS A 54 4.50 13.07 -1.73
CA LYS A 54 4.74 14.20 -0.84
C LYS A 54 3.43 14.88 -0.48
N PHE A 55 3.32 15.28 0.78
CA PHE A 55 2.22 16.09 1.26
C PHE A 55 2.76 17.08 2.27
N ASN A 56 2.49 18.40 2.07
CA ASN A 56 2.99 19.47 2.93
C ASN A 56 4.50 19.36 3.18
N ARG A 57 5.28 19.17 2.10
CA ARG A 57 6.74 19.10 2.15
C ARG A 57 7.30 17.86 2.86
N GLN A 58 6.43 16.98 3.33
CA GLN A 58 6.87 15.74 3.95
C GLN A 58 6.66 14.57 3.00
N GLN A 59 7.64 13.67 2.94
CA GLN A 59 7.53 12.46 2.13
C GLN A 59 6.84 11.37 2.93
N TYR A 60 5.88 10.70 2.29
CA TYR A 60 5.16 9.56 2.84
C TYR A 60 5.40 8.35 1.96
N LEU A 61 5.31 7.18 2.57
CA LEU A 61 5.42 5.90 1.89
C LEU A 61 4.12 5.13 2.04
N ILE A 62 3.72 4.42 0.98
CA ILE A 62 2.62 3.47 1.01
C ILE A 62 3.17 2.11 0.65
N ALA A 63 3.02 1.12 1.54
CA ALA A 63 3.38 -0.27 1.26
C ALA A 63 2.11 -1.04 0.94
N TYR A 64 2.14 -1.79 -0.17
CA TYR A 64 0.96 -2.52 -0.62
C TYR A 64 1.37 -3.79 -1.34
N ARG A 65 0.43 -4.72 -1.46
CA ARG A 65 0.61 -5.97 -2.20
C ARG A 65 -0.51 -6.10 -3.22
N PRO A 66 -0.20 -5.95 -4.50
CA PRO A 66 -1.18 -6.21 -5.56
C PRO A 66 -1.31 -7.71 -5.81
N PRO A 67 -2.35 -8.13 -6.55
CA PRO A 67 -2.42 -9.51 -7.03
C PRO A 67 -1.21 -9.82 -7.91
N GLY A 68 -0.85 -11.08 -8.02
CA GLY A 68 0.20 -11.49 -8.94
C GLY A 68 -0.16 -11.09 -10.36
N LYS A 69 0.85 -10.71 -11.16
CA LYS A 69 0.61 -10.24 -12.53
C LYS A 69 -0.10 -11.30 -13.39
N GLU A 70 0.17 -12.57 -13.12
CA GLU A 70 -0.46 -13.67 -13.84
C GLU A 70 -1.96 -13.76 -13.58
N GLN A 71 -2.43 -13.24 -12.43
CA GLN A 71 -3.85 -13.21 -12.12
C GLN A 71 -4.58 -12.11 -12.86
N VAL A 72 -3.83 -11.08 -13.30
CA VAL A 72 -4.42 -9.92 -13.98
C VAL A 72 -4.58 -10.19 -15.47
N VAL A 73 -3.60 -10.87 -16.07
CA VAL A 73 -3.58 -11.13 -17.50
C VAL A 73 -4.68 -12.12 -17.86
N GLY A 74 -5.63 -11.70 -18.69
CA GLY A 74 -6.70 -12.56 -19.17
C GLY A 74 -7.83 -12.81 -18.17
N ASP A 75 -7.81 -12.14 -17.02
CA ASP A 75 -8.89 -12.27 -16.05
C ASP A 75 -10.04 -11.30 -16.41
N PRO A 76 -11.23 -11.82 -16.78
CA PRO A 76 -12.36 -10.95 -17.15
C PRO A 76 -12.94 -10.19 -15.95
N GLU A 77 -12.61 -10.59 -14.74
CA GLU A 77 -13.12 -9.98 -13.51
C GLU A 77 -12.05 -9.21 -12.75
N ILE A 78 -11.10 -8.61 -13.48
CA ILE A 78 -9.99 -7.86 -12.88
C ILE A 78 -10.46 -6.76 -11.92
N GLU A 79 -11.65 -6.20 -12.14
CA GLU A 79 -12.20 -5.17 -11.27
C GLU A 79 -12.50 -5.66 -9.85
N PHE A 80 -12.63 -6.98 -9.68
CA PHE A 80 -12.88 -7.59 -8.37
C PHE A 80 -11.61 -8.03 -7.65
N LEU A 81 -10.47 -7.93 -8.32
CA LEU A 81 -9.19 -8.22 -7.66
C LEU A 81 -8.87 -7.15 -6.62
N VAL A 82 -8.18 -7.54 -5.57
CA VAL A 82 -7.93 -6.71 -4.40
C VAL A 82 -6.46 -6.35 -4.29
N VAL A 83 -6.20 -5.08 -4.00
CA VAL A 83 -4.87 -4.60 -3.61
C VAL A 83 -4.89 -4.42 -2.09
N ASP A 84 -4.00 -5.11 -1.39
CA ASP A 84 -3.89 -4.99 0.06
C ASP A 84 -2.94 -3.85 0.42
N PHE A 85 -3.46 -2.84 1.11
CA PHE A 85 -2.67 -1.71 1.59
C PHE A 85 -2.29 -1.97 3.03
N TYR A 86 -0.99 -2.12 3.27
CA TYR A 86 -0.46 -2.58 4.55
C TYR A 86 -0.10 -1.44 5.49
N LYS A 87 0.58 -0.44 4.97
CA LYS A 87 1.11 0.62 5.83
C LYS A 87 1.25 1.91 5.05
N VAL A 88 0.98 3.03 5.72
CA VAL A 88 1.25 4.37 5.21
C VAL A 88 1.86 5.19 6.34
N GLY A 89 2.83 6.03 6.02
CA GLY A 89 3.43 6.89 7.01
C GLY A 89 4.73 7.52 6.52
N PRO A 90 5.35 8.36 7.35
CA PRO A 90 6.65 8.94 7.03
C PRO A 90 7.73 7.87 6.99
N HIS A 91 8.86 8.21 6.37
CA HIS A 91 9.95 7.26 6.13
C HIS A 91 10.53 6.65 7.41
N GLU A 92 10.57 7.43 8.49
CA GLU A 92 11.21 7.01 9.74
C GLU A 92 10.56 5.73 10.29
N ASN A 93 11.37 4.71 10.54
CA ASN A 93 10.95 3.40 11.07
C ASN A 93 9.94 2.66 10.21
N PHE A 94 9.64 3.15 9.02
CA PHE A 94 8.59 2.58 8.16
C PHE A 94 8.87 1.12 7.83
N TYR A 95 10.08 0.84 7.33
CA TYR A 95 10.41 -0.52 6.87
C TYR A 95 10.52 -1.51 8.02
N ASP A 96 11.05 -1.10 9.16
CA ASP A 96 11.15 -1.99 10.33
C ASP A 96 9.78 -2.37 10.85
N GLU A 97 8.87 -1.40 10.92
CA GLU A 97 7.50 -1.65 11.34
C GLU A 97 6.74 -2.53 10.34
N LEU A 98 6.96 -2.29 9.05
CA LEU A 98 6.34 -3.10 8.00
C LEU A 98 6.82 -4.55 8.07
N LYS A 99 8.12 -4.77 8.22
CA LYS A 99 8.68 -6.12 8.33
C LYS A 99 8.13 -6.85 9.54
N ARG A 100 8.00 -6.16 10.66
CA ARG A 100 7.44 -6.73 11.89
C ARG A 100 6.00 -7.16 11.68
N TYR A 101 5.18 -6.30 11.09
CA TYR A 101 3.78 -6.61 10.85
C TYR A 101 3.63 -7.78 9.86
N ALA A 102 4.41 -7.77 8.77
CA ALA A 102 4.36 -8.84 7.78
C ALA A 102 4.75 -10.19 8.39
N LYS A 103 5.74 -10.20 9.30
CA LYS A 103 6.17 -11.40 9.99
C LYS A 103 5.07 -11.93 10.92
N GLU A 104 4.42 -11.04 11.67
CA GLU A 104 3.31 -11.40 12.56
C GLU A 104 2.15 -11.99 11.77
N GLU A 105 1.83 -11.43 10.62
CA GLU A 105 0.74 -11.91 9.79
C GLU A 105 0.98 -13.33 9.28
N ARG A 106 2.25 -13.69 9.05
CA ARG A 106 2.62 -15.03 8.56
C ARG A 106 2.71 -16.08 9.66
N SER A 107 2.70 -15.68 10.90
CA SER A 107 2.85 -16.58 12.04
C SER A 107 1.61 -17.39 12.31
#